data_1329ddad813648e94f24d5670a6299d7
#
_entry.id   1329ddad813648e94f24d5670a6299d7
#
_cell.length_a   1.000
_cell.length_b   1.000
_cell.length_c   1.000
_cell.angle_alpha   90.00
_cell.angle_beta   90.00
_cell.angle_gamma   90.00
#
_symmetry.space_group_name_H-M   'P 1'
#
loop_
_entity.id
_entity.type
_entity.pdbx_description
1 polymer ?
#
loop_
_entity_poly.entity_id
_entity_poly.type
_entity_poly.pdbx_seq_one_letter_code
_entity_poly.pdbx_strand_id
1 'polypeptide(L)'
;MSLHGFFQSWRYFHNVEDELRKDYTFHEGISEPCKEMMQELDGKEPIMLHVRRGDPNLTDPRGFKWSYTQCGAQHPVQPIDYYEKALSKFDAKQPVIVFSDSVDWVKEQEFFKPDRFLISEPEDKYADGSFTPYADLCLMSLCSHAIIANSSMSWWGAWLISNPDKQVIAPKMWFGPAYADKDTKDLYYPNWIVL
;
A
#
# COMPACT_ATOMS: atom_id res chain seq x y z
N MET A 1 -9.26 20.17 18.92
CA MET A 1 -9.33 18.74 19.30
C MET A 1 -8.35 18.00 18.44
N SER A 2 -7.49 17.14 19.00
CA SER A 2 -6.52 16.33 18.23
C SER A 2 -6.96 14.87 18.28
N LEU A 3 -6.98 14.20 17.12
CA LEU A 3 -7.29 12.79 16.98
C LEU A 3 -5.99 12.03 16.67
N HIS A 4 -5.76 10.90 17.34
CA HIS A 4 -4.62 10.04 17.11
C HIS A 4 -5.08 8.63 16.79
N GLY A 5 -4.57 8.05 15.70
CA GLY A 5 -4.90 6.68 15.26
C GLY A 5 -4.56 6.47 13.79
N PHE A 6 -4.66 5.21 13.35
CA PHE A 6 -4.48 4.86 11.94
C PHE A 6 -5.75 5.05 11.11
N PHE A 7 -6.89 5.20 11.76
CA PHE A 7 -8.22 5.43 11.16
C PHE A 7 -8.58 4.46 10.02
N GLN A 8 -8.18 3.21 10.14
CA GLN A 8 -8.38 2.15 9.16
C GLN A 8 -9.78 1.54 9.28
N SER A 9 -10.81 2.35 9.23
CA SER A 9 -12.20 1.91 9.12
C SER A 9 -12.98 2.97 8.35
N TRP A 10 -13.63 2.54 7.29
CA TRP A 10 -14.47 3.41 6.47
C TRP A 10 -15.59 4.09 7.28
N ARG A 11 -16.03 3.47 8.38
CA ARG A 11 -17.09 4.02 9.26
C ARG A 11 -16.70 5.30 9.98
N TYR A 12 -15.42 5.59 10.16
CA TYR A 12 -14.99 6.82 10.81
C TYR A 12 -15.34 8.08 10.00
N PHE A 13 -15.46 7.97 8.69
CA PHE A 13 -15.54 9.14 7.82
C PHE A 13 -16.49 8.99 6.62
N HIS A 14 -17.25 7.88 6.51
CA HIS A 14 -18.14 7.67 5.36
C HIS A 14 -19.18 8.78 5.15
N ASN A 15 -19.55 9.51 6.20
CA ASN A 15 -20.48 10.64 6.11
C ASN A 15 -19.84 11.94 5.62
N VAL A 16 -18.50 12.00 5.58
CA VAL A 16 -17.70 13.18 5.21
C VAL A 16 -16.59 12.82 4.22
N GLU A 17 -16.81 11.74 3.47
CA GLU A 17 -15.79 11.21 2.55
C GLU A 17 -15.41 12.23 1.47
N ASP A 18 -16.37 12.93 0.90
CA ASP A 18 -16.14 13.92 -0.16
C ASP A 18 -15.33 15.13 0.36
N GLU A 19 -15.60 15.58 1.57
CA GLU A 19 -14.83 16.64 2.22
C GLU A 19 -13.41 16.18 2.51
N LEU A 20 -13.28 14.96 3.05
CA LEU A 20 -11.98 14.41 3.37
C LEU A 20 -11.11 14.24 2.13
N ARG A 21 -11.69 13.79 0.99
CA ARG A 21 -10.97 13.69 -0.28
C ARG A 21 -10.50 15.02 -0.83
N LYS A 22 -11.20 16.12 -0.56
CA LYS A 22 -10.76 17.47 -0.93
C LYS A 22 -9.59 17.94 -0.08
N ASP A 23 -9.55 17.54 1.19
CA ASP A 23 -8.49 17.91 2.13
C ASP A 23 -7.21 17.06 1.92
N TYR A 24 -7.35 15.79 1.47
CA TYR A 24 -6.23 14.90 1.20
C TYR A 24 -5.67 15.14 -0.20
N THR A 25 -4.91 16.20 -0.35
CA THR A 25 -4.20 16.57 -1.57
C THR A 25 -2.69 16.51 -1.38
N PHE A 26 -1.97 16.21 -2.45
CA PHE A 26 -0.51 16.21 -2.42
C PHE A 26 0.02 17.55 -2.93
N HIS A 27 1.09 18.03 -2.28
CA HIS A 27 1.82 19.21 -2.76
C HIS A 27 2.33 18.98 -4.20
N GLU A 28 2.34 20.03 -5.03
CA GLU A 28 2.77 19.94 -6.44
C GLU A 28 4.14 19.29 -6.62
N GLY A 29 5.12 19.64 -5.77
CA GLY A 29 6.45 19.04 -5.80
C GLY A 29 6.49 17.52 -5.59
N ILE A 30 5.40 16.90 -5.09
CA ILE A 30 5.23 15.45 -4.96
C ILE A 30 4.36 14.93 -6.09
N SER A 31 3.26 15.63 -6.40
CA SER A 31 2.27 15.12 -7.35
C SER A 31 2.72 15.20 -8.81
N GLU A 32 3.48 16.21 -9.20
CA GLU A 32 3.91 16.35 -10.61
C GLU A 32 4.86 15.23 -11.05
N PRO A 33 5.95 14.89 -10.32
CA PRO A 33 6.78 13.74 -10.67
C PRO A 33 6.01 12.42 -10.74
N CYS A 34 5.04 12.22 -9.82
CA CYS A 34 4.19 11.02 -9.84
C CYS A 34 3.29 10.97 -11.09
N LYS A 35 2.74 12.12 -11.53
CA LYS A 35 1.92 12.19 -12.74
C LYS A 35 2.76 11.95 -13.99
N GLU A 36 3.98 12.50 -14.05
CA GLU A 36 4.92 12.26 -15.14
C GLU A 36 5.22 10.77 -15.28
N MET A 37 5.55 10.09 -14.19
CA MET A 37 5.76 8.64 -14.19
C MET A 37 4.52 7.88 -14.67
N MET A 38 3.32 8.29 -14.28
CA MET A 38 2.08 7.65 -14.73
C MET A 38 1.82 7.87 -16.22
N GLN A 39 2.26 9.01 -16.81
CA GLN A 39 2.14 9.26 -18.25
C GLN A 39 3.00 8.31 -19.08
N GLU A 40 4.14 7.85 -18.56
CA GLU A 40 4.99 6.85 -19.22
C GLU A 40 4.29 5.50 -19.41
N LEU A 41 3.22 5.24 -18.66
CA LEU A 41 2.40 4.02 -18.81
C LEU A 41 1.41 4.09 -19.97
N ASP A 42 1.41 5.18 -20.76
CA ASP A 42 0.66 5.34 -22.01
C ASP A 42 -0.84 4.96 -21.88
N GLY A 43 -1.49 5.50 -20.84
CA GLY A 43 -2.92 5.30 -20.56
C GLY A 43 -3.28 3.89 -20.05
N LYS A 44 -2.31 3.06 -19.77
CA LYS A 44 -2.56 1.78 -19.07
C LYS A 44 -3.01 2.04 -17.63
N GLU A 45 -3.91 1.19 -17.17
CA GLU A 45 -4.47 1.26 -15.81
C GLU A 45 -3.65 0.38 -14.84
N PRO A 46 -2.64 0.93 -14.13
CA PRO A 46 -1.78 0.11 -13.29
C PRO A 46 -2.48 -0.35 -12.02
N ILE A 47 -2.08 -1.53 -11.56
CA ILE A 47 -2.44 -2.07 -10.26
C ILE A 47 -1.36 -1.66 -9.26
N MET A 48 -1.72 -1.00 -8.18
CA MET A 48 -0.86 -0.84 -7.03
C MET A 48 -0.75 -2.18 -6.29
N LEU A 49 0.47 -2.67 -6.02
CA LEU A 49 0.73 -3.84 -5.21
C LEU A 49 1.70 -3.49 -4.08
N HIS A 50 1.25 -3.64 -2.84
CA HIS A 50 2.08 -3.30 -1.69
C HIS A 50 2.62 -4.54 -0.99
N VAL A 51 3.93 -4.61 -0.83
CA VAL A 51 4.66 -5.64 -0.09
C VAL A 51 5.20 -5.04 1.21
N ARG A 52 4.62 -5.41 2.36
CA ARG A 52 5.06 -4.94 3.67
C ARG A 52 5.80 -6.04 4.42
N ARG A 53 7.07 -5.85 4.65
CA ARG A 53 7.96 -6.80 5.35
C ARG A 53 8.70 -6.14 6.53
N GLY A 54 9.06 -4.88 6.37
CA GLY A 54 9.94 -4.14 7.26
C GLY A 54 11.41 -4.55 7.08
N ASP A 55 12.29 -3.62 7.34
CA ASP A 55 13.72 -3.88 7.38
C ASP A 55 14.09 -4.32 8.81
N PRO A 56 14.67 -5.53 9.00
CA PRO A 56 15.09 -6.01 10.31
C PRO A 56 16.23 -5.19 10.91
N ASN A 57 16.93 -4.40 10.10
CA ASN A 57 18.03 -3.54 10.53
C ASN A 57 17.58 -2.16 10.97
N LEU A 58 16.37 -1.72 10.56
CA LEU A 58 15.83 -0.44 10.98
C LEU A 58 15.23 -0.54 12.38
N THR A 59 15.68 0.37 13.22
CA THR A 59 15.13 0.59 14.56
C THR A 59 14.61 2.02 14.61
N ASP A 60 13.37 2.22 15.04
CA ASP A 60 12.83 3.56 15.21
C ASP A 60 13.57 4.31 16.34
N PRO A 61 13.47 5.66 16.43
CA PRO A 61 14.14 6.44 17.48
C PRO A 61 13.77 6.03 18.91
N ARG A 62 12.69 5.25 19.10
CA ARG A 62 12.26 4.72 20.41
C ARG A 62 12.82 3.32 20.69
N GLY A 63 13.64 2.77 19.78
CA GLY A 63 14.23 1.44 19.90
C GLY A 63 13.34 0.28 19.45
N PHE A 64 12.19 0.54 18.81
CA PHE A 64 11.33 -0.52 18.28
C PHE A 64 11.79 -0.94 16.88
N LYS A 65 11.83 -2.24 16.66
CA LYS A 65 12.03 -2.83 15.34
C LYS A 65 10.68 -3.10 14.68
N TRP A 66 10.34 -2.32 13.67
CA TRP A 66 9.08 -2.43 12.94
C TRP A 66 9.13 -3.44 11.78
N SER A 67 9.91 -4.49 11.94
CA SER A 67 10.00 -5.55 10.93
C SER A 67 8.90 -6.59 11.13
N TYR A 68 8.02 -6.75 10.14
CA TYR A 68 6.99 -7.79 10.14
C TYR A 68 7.60 -9.19 10.12
N THR A 69 8.80 -9.34 9.57
CA THR A 69 9.54 -10.60 9.61
C THR A 69 9.94 -11.01 11.03
N GLN A 70 10.08 -10.05 11.95
CA GLN A 70 10.37 -10.30 13.37
C GLN A 70 9.13 -10.26 14.24
N CYS A 71 8.10 -9.51 13.85
CA CYS A 71 6.86 -9.32 14.59
C CYS A 71 5.68 -10.10 13.99
N GLY A 72 5.93 -11.22 13.32
CA GLY A 72 4.89 -12.00 12.62
C GLY A 72 3.75 -12.49 13.50
N ALA A 73 3.97 -12.62 14.81
CA ALA A 73 2.90 -12.94 15.76
C ALA A 73 1.87 -11.81 15.90
N GLN A 74 2.27 -10.55 15.68
CA GLN A 74 1.43 -9.35 15.71
C GLN A 74 1.00 -8.95 14.29
N HIS A 75 1.96 -8.87 13.37
CA HIS A 75 1.79 -8.41 11.99
C HIS A 75 2.43 -9.41 11.02
N PRO A 76 1.66 -10.36 10.48
CA PRO A 76 2.20 -11.37 9.56
C PRO A 76 2.62 -10.74 8.23
N VAL A 77 3.73 -11.22 7.69
CA VAL A 77 4.10 -10.93 6.28
C VAL A 77 3.15 -11.70 5.38
N GLN A 78 2.64 -11.05 4.34
CA GLN A 78 1.83 -11.75 3.35
C GLN A 78 2.72 -12.65 2.46
N PRO A 79 2.34 -13.92 2.25
CA PRO A 79 3.10 -14.84 1.39
C PRO A 79 2.93 -14.51 -0.11
N ILE A 80 3.84 -14.99 -0.95
CA ILE A 80 3.75 -14.81 -2.42
C ILE A 80 2.42 -15.36 -2.96
N ASP A 81 1.95 -16.50 -2.46
CA ASP A 81 0.65 -17.09 -2.85
C ASP A 81 -0.53 -16.13 -2.72
N TYR A 82 -0.49 -15.21 -1.75
CA TYR A 82 -1.51 -14.17 -1.61
C TYR A 82 -1.49 -13.25 -2.83
N TYR A 83 -0.31 -12.78 -3.23
CA TYR A 83 -0.15 -11.88 -4.38
C TYR A 83 -0.50 -12.58 -5.70
N GLU A 84 -0.14 -13.85 -5.86
CA GLU A 84 -0.51 -14.67 -7.02
C GLU A 84 -2.03 -14.78 -7.15
N LYS A 85 -2.72 -15.15 -6.07
CA LYS A 85 -4.18 -15.23 -6.03
C LYS A 85 -4.85 -13.89 -6.28
N ALA A 86 -4.30 -12.81 -5.72
CA ALA A 86 -4.81 -11.47 -5.94
C ALA A 86 -4.67 -11.06 -7.40
N LEU A 87 -3.48 -11.23 -8.01
CA LEU A 87 -3.22 -10.89 -9.40
C LEU A 87 -4.02 -11.73 -10.40
N SER A 88 -4.43 -12.95 -10.04
CA SER A 88 -5.31 -13.77 -10.90
C SER A 88 -6.70 -13.17 -11.13
N LYS A 89 -7.06 -12.10 -10.41
CA LYS A 89 -8.32 -11.37 -10.59
C LYS A 89 -8.24 -10.25 -11.64
N PHE A 90 -7.05 -9.99 -12.16
CA PHE A 90 -6.76 -8.93 -13.11
C PHE A 90 -6.23 -9.47 -14.43
N ASP A 91 -6.24 -8.66 -15.47
CA ASP A 91 -5.62 -9.03 -16.75
C ASP A 91 -4.10 -9.27 -16.55
N ALA A 92 -3.62 -10.36 -17.12
CA ALA A 92 -2.21 -10.74 -17.01
C ALA A 92 -1.24 -9.73 -17.67
N LYS A 93 -1.75 -8.87 -18.57
CA LYS A 93 -0.96 -7.83 -19.26
C LYS A 93 -1.02 -6.48 -18.55
N GLN A 94 -1.90 -6.33 -17.56
CA GLN A 94 -2.03 -5.08 -16.82
C GLN A 94 -0.75 -4.78 -16.04
N PRO A 95 -0.19 -3.58 -16.11
CA PRO A 95 1.02 -3.24 -15.39
C PRO A 95 0.76 -3.21 -13.87
N VAL A 96 1.79 -3.54 -13.12
CA VAL A 96 1.75 -3.58 -11.65
C VAL A 96 2.87 -2.72 -11.12
N ILE A 97 2.53 -1.70 -10.33
CA ILE A 97 3.53 -0.91 -9.60
C ILE A 97 3.67 -1.52 -8.21
N VAL A 98 4.86 -2.01 -7.91
CA VAL A 98 5.19 -2.66 -6.64
C VAL A 98 5.80 -1.66 -5.68
N PHE A 99 5.17 -1.47 -4.54
CA PHE A 99 5.63 -0.63 -3.45
C PHE A 99 6.12 -1.52 -2.29
N SER A 100 7.27 -1.20 -1.72
CA SER A 100 7.79 -1.99 -0.61
C SER A 100 8.75 -1.20 0.27
N ASP A 101 8.71 -1.51 1.56
CA ASP A 101 9.75 -1.12 2.53
C ASP A 101 10.96 -2.08 2.53
N SER A 102 10.96 -3.07 1.64
CA SER A 102 12.02 -4.08 1.45
C SER A 102 12.27 -4.31 -0.03
N VAL A 103 12.66 -3.24 -0.75
CA VAL A 103 12.84 -3.23 -2.22
C VAL A 103 13.85 -4.29 -2.67
N ASP A 104 14.97 -4.45 -1.97
CA ASP A 104 15.98 -5.44 -2.32
C ASP A 104 15.41 -6.87 -2.27
N TRP A 105 14.62 -7.17 -1.25
CA TRP A 105 13.93 -8.46 -1.18
C TRP A 105 12.96 -8.66 -2.35
N VAL A 106 12.20 -7.63 -2.74
CA VAL A 106 11.29 -7.72 -3.90
C VAL A 106 12.07 -8.02 -5.17
N LYS A 107 13.19 -7.33 -5.41
CA LYS A 107 14.06 -7.53 -6.57
C LYS A 107 14.65 -8.94 -6.66
N GLU A 108 14.85 -9.62 -5.55
CA GLU A 108 15.37 -10.98 -5.48
C GLU A 108 14.31 -12.05 -5.81
N GLN A 109 13.00 -11.74 -5.72
CA GLN A 109 11.96 -12.74 -5.96
C GLN A 109 11.70 -12.95 -7.45
N GLU A 110 11.75 -14.17 -7.91
CA GLU A 110 11.42 -14.53 -9.30
C GLU A 110 9.99 -14.11 -9.70
N PHE A 111 9.09 -14.07 -8.74
CA PHE A 111 7.71 -13.63 -8.94
C PHE A 111 7.59 -12.21 -9.50
N PHE A 112 8.48 -11.30 -9.12
CA PHE A 112 8.46 -9.90 -9.55
C PHE A 112 9.40 -9.59 -10.73
N LYS A 113 10.02 -10.61 -11.36
CA LYS A 113 10.91 -10.43 -12.52
C LYS A 113 10.22 -10.08 -13.84
N PRO A 114 8.98 -10.55 -14.16
CA PRO A 114 8.32 -10.19 -15.41
C PRO A 114 8.17 -8.68 -15.62
N ASP A 115 8.31 -8.23 -16.86
CA ASP A 115 8.31 -6.82 -17.28
C ASP A 115 7.03 -6.04 -16.91
N ARG A 116 5.95 -6.75 -16.54
CA ARG A 116 4.73 -6.09 -16.06
C ARG A 116 4.90 -5.44 -14.68
N PHE A 117 5.92 -5.84 -13.91
CA PHE A 117 6.19 -5.31 -12.58
C PHE A 117 7.17 -4.14 -12.65
N LEU A 118 6.72 -2.99 -12.20
CA LEU A 118 7.51 -1.79 -12.04
C LEU A 118 7.72 -1.59 -10.53
N ILE A 119 8.95 -1.70 -10.08
CA ILE A 119 9.25 -1.53 -8.65
C ILE A 119 9.43 -0.05 -8.39
N SER A 120 8.61 0.50 -7.48
CA SER A 120 8.78 1.87 -7.02
C SER A 120 10.06 1.98 -6.21
N GLU A 121 10.98 2.81 -6.67
CA GLU A 121 12.22 3.15 -5.99
C GLU A 121 12.19 4.65 -5.74
N PRO A 122 11.77 5.10 -4.57
CA PRO A 122 11.75 6.52 -4.28
C PRO A 122 13.18 7.07 -4.33
N GLU A 123 13.45 7.90 -5.33
CA GLU A 123 14.76 8.57 -5.48
C GLU A 123 14.96 9.64 -4.40
N ASP A 124 13.86 10.19 -3.89
CA ASP A 124 13.90 11.27 -2.92
C ASP A 124 14.06 10.74 -1.49
N LYS A 125 15.31 10.72 -1.08
CA LYS A 125 15.66 10.68 0.35
C LYS A 125 15.68 12.12 0.86
N TYR A 126 15.09 12.37 2.01
CA TYR A 126 15.37 13.60 2.73
C TYR A 126 16.89 13.74 2.96
N ALA A 127 17.36 14.98 3.21
CA ALA A 127 18.78 15.24 3.49
C ALA A 127 19.33 14.41 4.66
N ASP A 128 18.48 13.89 5.53
CA ASP A 128 18.80 12.98 6.64
C ASP A 128 18.81 11.49 6.23
N GLY A 129 18.53 11.18 4.94
CA GLY A 129 18.51 9.82 4.41
C GLY A 129 17.19 9.06 4.62
N SER A 130 16.19 9.66 5.26
CA SER A 130 14.86 9.06 5.40
C SER A 130 14.07 9.12 4.08
N PHE A 131 13.25 8.10 3.82
CA PHE A 131 12.36 8.09 2.65
C PHE A 131 11.12 8.94 2.91
N THR A 132 10.63 9.61 1.86
CA THR A 132 9.35 10.28 1.93
C THR A 132 8.23 9.29 1.57
N PRO A 133 7.47 8.76 2.54
CA PRO A 133 6.36 7.86 2.22
C PRO A 133 5.25 8.55 1.43
N TYR A 134 5.32 9.87 1.30
CA TYR A 134 4.30 10.68 0.62
C TYR A 134 4.36 10.53 -0.91
N ALA A 135 5.55 10.35 -1.50
CA ALA A 135 5.69 10.09 -2.94
C ALA A 135 5.05 8.74 -3.30
N ASP A 136 5.37 7.68 -2.56
CA ASP A 136 4.74 6.37 -2.74
C ASP A 136 3.22 6.44 -2.52
N LEU A 137 2.75 7.13 -1.49
CA LEU A 137 1.32 7.27 -1.24
C LEU A 137 0.61 8.04 -2.38
N CYS A 138 1.25 9.07 -2.91
CA CYS A 138 0.77 9.81 -4.08
C CYS A 138 0.67 8.88 -5.30
N LEU A 139 1.75 8.18 -5.62
CA LEU A 139 1.78 7.26 -6.76
C LEU A 139 0.77 6.12 -6.60
N MET A 140 0.61 5.56 -5.40
CA MET A 140 -0.45 4.60 -5.07
C MET A 140 -1.84 5.14 -5.41
N SER A 141 -2.11 6.41 -5.07
CA SER A 141 -3.42 7.04 -5.30
C SER A 141 -3.75 7.26 -6.78
N LEU A 142 -2.74 7.29 -7.64
CA LEU A 142 -2.87 7.45 -9.10
C LEU A 142 -3.06 6.13 -9.82
N CYS A 143 -2.90 4.98 -9.15
CA CYS A 143 -3.20 3.68 -9.73
C CYS A 143 -4.71 3.48 -9.94
N SER A 144 -5.09 2.48 -10.74
CA SER A 144 -6.49 2.18 -11.04
C SER A 144 -7.11 1.14 -10.10
N HIS A 145 -6.31 0.21 -9.61
CA HIS A 145 -6.71 -0.89 -8.72
C HIS A 145 -5.66 -1.10 -7.63
N ALA A 146 -6.00 -1.91 -6.61
CA ALA A 146 -5.09 -2.13 -5.50
C ALA A 146 -5.04 -3.58 -5.02
N ILE A 147 -3.83 -4.06 -4.72
CA ILE A 147 -3.56 -5.26 -3.93
C ILE A 147 -2.78 -4.79 -2.70
N ILE A 148 -3.44 -4.77 -1.54
CA ILE A 148 -2.86 -4.20 -0.33
C ILE A 148 -2.24 -5.26 0.57
N ALA A 149 -1.21 -4.88 1.31
CA ALA A 149 -0.75 -5.62 2.48
C ALA A 149 -1.55 -5.20 3.72
N ASN A 150 -1.31 -5.85 4.86
CA ASN A 150 -1.84 -5.45 6.17
C ASN A 150 -1.09 -4.22 6.72
N SER A 151 -1.23 -3.11 6.00
CA SER A 151 -0.53 -1.85 6.26
C SER A 151 -1.49 -0.66 6.10
N SER A 152 -1.44 0.27 7.06
CA SER A 152 -2.21 1.52 6.98
C SER A 152 -1.87 2.34 5.74
N MET A 153 -0.61 2.33 5.33
CA MET A 153 -0.18 3.05 4.13
C MET A 153 -0.92 2.56 2.88
N SER A 154 -0.92 1.25 2.61
CA SER A 154 -1.61 0.70 1.44
C SER A 154 -3.13 0.74 1.57
N TRP A 155 -3.66 0.69 2.80
CA TRP A 155 -5.09 0.89 3.03
C TRP A 155 -5.52 2.29 2.58
N TRP A 156 -4.79 3.33 3.01
CA TRP A 156 -5.04 4.71 2.61
C TRP A 156 -4.73 4.95 1.12
N GLY A 157 -3.67 4.34 0.58
CA GLY A 157 -3.37 4.37 -0.85
C GLY A 157 -4.54 3.87 -1.68
N ALA A 158 -5.08 2.69 -1.34
CA ALA A 158 -6.26 2.12 -2.01
C ALA A 158 -7.52 2.98 -1.85
N TRP A 159 -7.70 3.60 -0.66
CA TRP A 159 -8.82 4.50 -0.43
C TRP A 159 -8.73 5.74 -1.32
N LEU A 160 -7.55 6.33 -1.45
CA LEU A 160 -7.30 7.54 -2.22
C LEU A 160 -7.45 7.35 -3.74
N ILE A 161 -7.33 6.13 -4.28
CA ILE A 161 -7.59 5.87 -5.70
C ILE A 161 -8.97 6.41 -6.08
N SER A 162 -9.01 7.29 -7.09
CA SER A 162 -10.24 7.98 -7.52
C SER A 162 -11.08 7.19 -8.51
N ASN A 163 -10.54 6.09 -9.11
CA ASN A 163 -11.29 5.24 -10.04
C ASN A 163 -12.56 4.66 -9.36
N PRO A 164 -13.78 4.98 -9.83
CA PRO A 164 -15.03 4.47 -9.25
C PRO A 164 -15.17 2.95 -9.40
N ASP A 165 -14.55 2.36 -10.43
CA ASP A 165 -14.59 0.94 -10.74
C ASP A 165 -13.38 0.19 -10.17
N LYS A 166 -12.63 0.81 -9.26
CA LYS A 166 -11.47 0.18 -8.66
C LYS A 166 -11.81 -1.13 -7.95
N GLN A 167 -10.99 -2.14 -8.21
CA GLN A 167 -10.98 -3.37 -7.43
C GLN A 167 -9.87 -3.26 -6.38
N VAL A 168 -10.21 -3.52 -5.13
CA VAL A 168 -9.25 -3.57 -4.02
C VAL A 168 -9.25 -4.97 -3.46
N ILE A 169 -8.07 -5.58 -3.42
CA ILE A 169 -7.85 -6.89 -2.82
C ILE A 169 -7.05 -6.72 -1.55
N ALA A 170 -7.57 -7.27 -0.47
CA ALA A 170 -7.00 -7.15 0.87
C ALA A 170 -6.73 -8.53 1.49
N PRO A 171 -5.71 -8.65 2.35
CA PRO A 171 -5.43 -9.90 3.02
C PRO A 171 -6.43 -10.17 4.15
N LYS A 172 -6.90 -11.42 4.24
CA LYS A 172 -7.77 -11.85 5.35
C LYS A 172 -7.08 -11.72 6.71
N MET A 173 -5.80 -12.03 6.76
CA MET A 173 -5.02 -11.95 7.98
C MET A 173 -4.37 -10.58 8.11
N TRP A 174 -5.08 -9.63 8.73
CA TRP A 174 -4.54 -8.30 9.03
C TRP A 174 -3.62 -8.31 10.24
N PHE A 175 -4.07 -8.97 11.31
CA PHE A 175 -3.31 -9.17 12.53
C PHE A 175 -2.95 -10.64 12.71
N GLY A 176 -1.81 -10.89 13.32
CA GLY A 176 -1.37 -12.22 13.69
C GLY A 176 -1.98 -12.71 15.02
N PRO A 177 -1.62 -13.92 15.46
CA PRO A 177 -2.22 -14.57 16.64
C PRO A 177 -2.13 -13.75 17.94
N ALA A 178 -1.08 -12.94 18.10
CA ALA A 178 -0.90 -12.10 19.29
C ALA A 178 -1.93 -10.96 19.39
N TYR A 179 -2.62 -10.64 18.28
CA TYR A 179 -3.68 -9.63 18.20
C TYR A 179 -5.01 -10.21 17.72
N ALA A 180 -5.26 -11.49 18.02
CA ALA A 180 -6.49 -12.17 17.63
C ALA A 180 -7.76 -11.58 18.28
N ASP A 181 -7.60 -10.77 19.33
CA ASP A 181 -8.66 -10.02 19.99
C ASP A 181 -9.08 -8.74 19.25
N LYS A 182 -8.30 -8.31 18.25
CA LYS A 182 -8.59 -7.10 17.47
C LYS A 182 -9.75 -7.35 16.50
N ASP A 183 -10.81 -6.57 16.65
CA ASP A 183 -11.96 -6.61 15.74
C ASP A 183 -11.61 -5.94 14.41
N THR A 184 -11.67 -6.69 13.31
CA THR A 184 -11.37 -6.22 11.95
C THR A 184 -12.61 -6.13 11.05
N LYS A 185 -13.82 -6.28 11.62
CA LYS A 185 -15.07 -6.34 10.83
C LYS A 185 -15.34 -5.10 9.96
N ASP A 186 -14.92 -3.93 10.44
CA ASP A 186 -15.11 -2.64 9.78
C ASP A 186 -13.83 -2.11 9.11
N LEU A 187 -12.79 -2.96 9.05
CA LEU A 187 -11.50 -2.59 8.45
C LEU A 187 -11.61 -2.40 6.94
N TYR A 188 -12.36 -3.28 6.27
CA TYR A 188 -12.49 -3.27 4.82
C TYR A 188 -13.81 -2.64 4.38
N TYR A 189 -13.76 -1.94 3.24
CA TYR A 189 -14.99 -1.53 2.57
C TYR A 189 -15.80 -2.77 2.15
N PRO A 190 -17.15 -2.67 2.13
CA PRO A 190 -18.01 -3.80 1.78
C PRO A 190 -17.77 -4.40 0.38
N ASN A 191 -17.21 -3.61 -0.54
CA ASN A 191 -16.91 -4.02 -1.91
C ASN A 191 -15.44 -4.47 -2.12
N TRP A 192 -14.62 -4.48 -1.07
CA TRP A 192 -13.26 -5.01 -1.17
C TRP A 192 -13.26 -6.53 -1.15
N ILE A 193 -12.37 -7.13 -1.94
CA ILE A 193 -12.19 -8.58 -2.01
C ILE A 193 -11.17 -8.98 -0.94
N VAL A 194 -11.56 -9.85 -0.02
CA VAL A 194 -10.70 -10.33 1.07
C VAL A 194 -10.29 -11.77 0.78
N LEU A 195 -8.97 -12.03 0.67
CA LEU A 195 -8.38 -13.33 0.33
C LEU A 195 -7.60 -13.92 1.51
#